data_1e090bb1c0f57201b7eebfdc29135463
#
_entry.id   1e090bb1c0f57201b7eebfdc29135463
#
_cell.length_a   1.000
_cell.length_b   1.000
_cell.length_c   1.000
_cell.angle_alpha   90.00
_cell.angle_beta   90.00
_cell.angle_gamma   90.00
#
_symmetry.space_group_name_H-M   'P 1'
#
loop_
_entity.id
_entity.type
_entity.pdbx_description
1 polymer ?
#
loop_
_entity_poly.entity_id
_entity_poly.type
_entity_poly.pdbx_seq_one_letter_code
_entity_poly.pdbx_strand_id
1 'polypeptide(L)'
;MYSNLLRSNPAGDPPPIGSLAPGEGRWIDVNLTLEIVTAYEGQTPVTTFLGSTGQPGWETPPGTYTIIRRVANERMVGPDYDVPDVKWTQYFTNEGHALHGNYWRDPELFGMPGSHGCVSMLDDQAFVLWQFAEIGTPLRIRR
;
A
#
# COMPACT_ATOMS: atom_id res chain seq x y z
N MET A 1 -16.31 11.21 -0.73
CA MET A 1 -15.14 11.72 -1.05
C MET A 1 -14.20 10.75 -1.66
N TYR A 2 -13.59 9.95 -0.95
CA TYR A 2 -12.75 8.96 -1.55
C TYR A 2 -13.49 8.01 -2.47
N SER A 3 -14.72 7.71 -2.17
CA SER A 3 -15.46 6.81 -3.02
C SER A 3 -15.62 7.33 -4.43
N ASN A 4 -15.71 8.63 -4.61
CA ASN A 4 -15.77 9.17 -5.96
C ASN A 4 -14.46 8.99 -6.71
N LEU A 5 -13.36 9.18 -6.04
CA LEU A 5 -12.06 8.95 -6.64
C LEU A 5 -11.90 7.50 -7.03
N LEU A 6 -12.37 6.61 -6.19
CA LEU A 6 -12.25 5.20 -6.47
C LEU A 6 -13.08 4.78 -7.65
N ARG A 7 -14.24 5.36 -7.82
CA ARG A 7 -15.05 5.01 -8.99
C ARG A 7 -14.43 5.48 -10.27
N SER A 8 -13.76 6.60 -10.27
CA SER A 8 -13.09 6.99 -11.47
C SER A 8 -11.80 6.24 -11.68
N ASN A 9 -11.24 5.77 -10.60
CA ASN A 9 -10.05 5.04 -10.70
C ASN A 9 -10.17 3.79 -11.49
N PRO A 10 -11.07 2.99 -11.25
CA PRO A 10 -11.21 1.80 -11.97
C PRO A 10 -11.60 1.97 -13.32
N ALA A 11 -11.99 3.09 -13.64
CA ALA A 11 -12.37 3.30 -14.89
C ALA A 11 -11.46 2.72 -15.71
N GLY A 12 -11.72 1.93 -15.97
CA GLY A 12 -10.95 1.31 -16.73
C GLY A 12 -9.86 0.79 -16.20
N ASP A 13 -9.84 0.74 -15.24
CA ASP A 13 -8.79 0.54 -14.93
C ASP A 13 -8.46 -0.35 -14.42
N PRO A 14 -8.60 -1.17 -13.99
CA PRO A 14 -7.60 -1.86 -13.57
C PRO A 14 -7.34 -2.98 -14.29
N PRO A 15 -6.30 -3.13 -14.88
CA PRO A 15 -5.90 -4.37 -15.43
C PRO A 15 -5.77 -5.38 -14.34
N PRO A 16 -5.93 -6.59 -14.64
CA PRO A 16 -5.74 -7.65 -13.67
C PRO A 16 -4.34 -7.61 -13.11
N ILE A 17 -4.17 -7.99 -11.90
CA ILE A 17 -2.89 -8.04 -11.27
C ILE A 17 -2.47 -9.48 -11.20
N GLY A 18 -1.28 -9.77 -11.72
CA GLY A 18 -0.82 -11.13 -11.79
C GLY A 18 -1.79 -11.92 -12.64
N SER A 19 -2.21 -13.05 -12.18
CA SER A 19 -3.17 -13.86 -12.89
C SER A 19 -4.60 -13.57 -12.48
N LEU A 20 -4.84 -12.56 -11.65
CA LEU A 20 -6.15 -12.30 -11.15
C LEU A 20 -6.91 -11.44 -12.09
N ALA A 21 -8.07 -11.84 -12.51
CA ALA A 21 -8.92 -11.05 -13.37
C ALA A 21 -9.69 -10.02 -12.56
N PRO A 22 -10.00 -8.87 -13.15
CA PRO A 22 -10.86 -7.91 -12.47
C PRO A 22 -12.17 -8.56 -12.10
N GLY A 23 -12.63 -8.31 -10.88
CA GLY A 23 -13.83 -8.91 -10.39
C GLY A 23 -13.62 -10.20 -9.64
N GLU A 24 -12.39 -10.64 -9.48
CA GLU A 24 -12.09 -11.84 -8.77
C GLU A 24 -11.16 -11.57 -7.62
N GLY A 25 -11.48 -12.06 -6.44
CA GLY A 25 -10.59 -12.08 -5.31
C GLY A 25 -10.23 -10.73 -4.74
N ARG A 26 -9.34 -10.75 -3.77
CA ARG A 26 -8.91 -9.57 -3.04
C ARG A 26 -7.61 -9.05 -3.63
N TRP A 27 -7.50 -7.75 -3.75
CA TRP A 27 -6.29 -7.09 -4.21
C TRP A 27 -6.23 -5.67 -3.70
N ILE A 28 -5.06 -5.04 -3.79
CA ILE A 28 -4.81 -3.71 -3.25
C ILE A 28 -4.32 -2.81 -4.38
N ASP A 29 -4.83 -1.58 -4.41
CA ASP A 29 -4.40 -0.57 -5.37
C ASP A 29 -3.77 0.60 -4.62
N VAL A 30 -2.63 1.07 -5.10
CA VAL A 30 -1.98 2.26 -4.57
C VAL A 30 -1.85 3.28 -5.69
N ASN A 31 -2.50 4.42 -5.50
CA ASN A 31 -2.45 5.53 -6.45
C ASN A 31 -1.39 6.52 -5.98
N LEU A 32 -0.29 6.59 -6.70
CA LEU A 32 0.84 7.44 -6.33
C LEU A 32 0.55 8.92 -6.52
N THR A 33 -0.33 9.25 -7.46
CA THR A 33 -0.67 10.65 -7.72
C THR A 33 -1.51 11.23 -6.60
N LEU A 34 -2.47 10.46 -6.11
CA LEU A 34 -3.40 10.90 -5.08
C LEU A 34 -2.98 10.45 -3.68
N GLU A 35 -1.99 9.59 -3.57
CA GLU A 35 -1.54 9.00 -2.30
C GLU A 35 -2.68 8.29 -1.59
N ILE A 36 -3.43 7.49 -2.35
CA ILE A 36 -4.59 6.76 -1.86
C ILE A 36 -4.32 5.26 -1.97
N VAL A 37 -4.64 4.56 -0.90
CA VAL A 37 -4.56 3.09 -0.84
C VAL A 37 -5.98 2.56 -0.76
N THR A 38 -6.30 1.60 -1.63
CA THR A 38 -7.63 1.00 -1.68
C THR A 38 -7.52 -0.51 -1.69
N ALA A 39 -8.29 -1.15 -0.84
CA ALA A 39 -8.44 -2.60 -0.86
C ALA A 39 -9.73 -2.93 -1.62
N TYR A 40 -9.60 -3.83 -2.60
CA TYR A 40 -10.73 -4.23 -3.45
C TYR A 40 -11.05 -5.69 -3.25
N GLU A 41 -12.33 -5.99 -3.33
CA GLU A 41 -12.79 -7.36 -3.53
C GLU A 41 -13.47 -7.39 -4.89
N GLY A 42 -12.81 -7.99 -5.87
CA GLY A 42 -13.25 -7.85 -7.25
C GLY A 42 -13.10 -6.42 -7.70
N GLN A 43 -14.18 -5.79 -8.11
CA GLN A 43 -14.16 -4.37 -8.48
C GLN A 43 -14.81 -3.50 -7.41
N THR A 44 -15.13 -4.07 -6.26
CA THR A 44 -15.80 -3.35 -5.18
C THR A 44 -14.76 -2.88 -4.17
N PRO A 45 -14.66 -1.56 -3.93
CA PRO A 45 -13.75 -1.10 -2.89
C PRO A 45 -14.27 -1.48 -1.51
N VAL A 46 -13.41 -2.07 -0.71
CA VAL A 46 -13.73 -2.50 0.64
C VAL A 46 -13.35 -1.41 1.64
N THR A 47 -12.18 -0.82 1.45
CA THR A 47 -11.73 0.27 2.29
C THR A 47 -10.74 1.12 1.51
N THR A 48 -10.65 2.40 1.90
CA THR A 48 -9.72 3.33 1.25
C THR A 48 -9.24 4.36 2.27
N PHE A 49 -8.02 4.81 2.11
CA PHE A 49 -7.46 5.82 3.01
C PHE A 49 -6.25 6.48 2.36
N LEU A 50 -5.79 7.58 2.96
CA LEU A 50 -4.59 8.25 2.52
C LEU A 50 -3.38 7.51 3.05
N GLY A 51 -2.38 7.33 2.19
CA GLY A 51 -1.10 6.77 2.58
C GLY A 51 0.01 7.78 2.37
N SER A 52 1.23 7.31 2.50
CA SER A 52 2.42 8.09 2.20
C SER A 52 3.38 7.17 1.48
N THR A 53 3.66 7.48 0.23
CA THR A 53 4.57 6.69 -0.59
C THR A 53 5.95 7.33 -0.64
N GLY A 54 6.85 6.82 -1.46
CA GLY A 54 8.23 7.31 -1.53
C GLY A 54 8.32 8.75 -1.96
N GLN A 55 9.15 9.51 -1.23
CA GLN A 55 9.42 10.90 -1.56
C GLN A 55 10.31 10.99 -2.78
N PRO A 56 10.47 12.19 -3.37
CA PRO A 56 11.35 12.35 -4.53
C PRO A 56 12.75 11.80 -4.26
N GLY A 57 13.24 11.01 -5.20
CA GLY A 57 14.50 10.31 -5.06
C GLY A 57 14.36 8.92 -4.46
N TRP A 58 13.20 8.62 -3.85
CA TRP A 58 12.94 7.33 -3.21
C TRP A 58 11.57 6.80 -3.65
N GLU A 59 11.16 7.11 -4.86
CA GLU A 59 9.81 6.80 -5.32
C GLU A 59 9.47 5.33 -5.20
N THR A 60 8.26 5.06 -4.77
CA THR A 60 7.73 3.70 -4.79
C THR A 60 7.57 3.26 -6.24
N PRO A 61 8.18 2.14 -6.65
CA PRO A 61 8.18 1.78 -8.07
C PRO A 61 6.81 1.31 -8.54
N PRO A 62 6.29 1.92 -9.61
CA PRO A 62 5.03 1.44 -10.19
C PRO A 62 5.19 0.02 -10.73
N GLY A 63 4.11 -0.72 -10.72
CA GLY A 63 4.11 -2.08 -11.24
C GLY A 63 3.04 -2.92 -10.58
N THR A 64 3.02 -4.19 -10.95
CA THR A 64 2.15 -5.17 -10.32
C THR A 64 2.99 -6.14 -9.52
N TYR A 65 2.53 -6.41 -8.31
CA TYR A 65 3.28 -7.19 -7.34
C TYR A 65 2.34 -8.15 -6.63
N THR A 66 2.91 -8.97 -5.76
CA THR A 66 2.13 -9.71 -4.77
C THR A 66 2.80 -9.56 -3.42
N ILE A 67 2.04 -9.75 -2.36
CA ILE A 67 2.60 -9.79 -1.01
C ILE A 67 3.45 -11.06 -0.92
N ILE A 68 4.73 -10.89 -0.59
CA ILE A 68 5.68 -12.02 -0.57
C ILE A 68 6.16 -12.38 0.82
N ARG A 69 6.05 -11.47 1.79
CA ARG A 69 6.49 -11.74 3.16
C ARG A 69 5.74 -10.82 4.11
N ARG A 70 5.43 -11.31 5.29
CA ARG A 70 4.65 -10.57 6.29
C ARG A 70 5.33 -10.64 7.64
N VAL A 71 5.45 -9.49 8.31
CA VAL A 71 6.04 -9.40 9.64
C VAL A 71 5.17 -8.50 10.49
N ALA A 72 4.63 -9.02 11.57
CA ALA A 72 3.67 -8.29 12.41
C ALA A 72 4.33 -7.12 13.16
N ASN A 73 5.58 -7.27 13.52
CA ASN A 73 6.32 -6.26 14.28
C ASN A 73 7.80 -6.45 14.04
N GLU A 74 8.48 -5.39 13.59
CA GLU A 74 9.91 -5.49 13.34
C GLU A 74 10.58 -4.13 13.45
N ARG A 75 11.88 -4.15 13.61
CA ARG A 75 12.70 -2.96 13.51
C ARG A 75 13.10 -2.78 12.05
N MET A 76 12.89 -1.58 11.53
CA MET A 76 13.29 -1.25 10.16
C MET A 76 14.52 -0.35 10.18
N VAL A 77 15.55 -0.77 9.46
CA VAL A 77 16.81 -0.05 9.39
C VAL A 77 17.14 0.24 7.94
N GLY A 78 17.49 1.47 7.64
CA GLY A 78 17.93 1.89 6.32
C GLY A 78 19.10 2.83 6.44
N PRO A 79 19.54 3.42 5.30
CA PRO A 79 20.74 4.26 5.29
C PRO A 79 20.68 5.44 6.26
N ASP A 80 19.47 5.99 6.46
CA ASP A 80 19.32 7.17 7.31
C ASP A 80 18.14 7.04 8.25
N TYR A 81 17.70 5.82 8.54
CA TYR A 81 16.63 5.60 9.51
C TYR A 81 16.82 4.30 10.27
N ASP A 82 16.27 4.27 11.47
CA ASP A 82 16.30 3.10 12.35
C ASP A 82 15.09 3.22 13.25
N VAL A 83 14.02 2.47 12.93
CA VAL A 83 12.73 2.61 13.58
C VAL A 83 12.31 1.27 14.19
N PRO A 84 12.13 1.22 15.51
CA PRO A 84 11.64 0.00 16.15
C PRO A 84 10.13 -0.12 16.02
N ASP A 85 9.63 -1.32 16.25
CA ASP A 85 8.19 -1.59 16.39
C ASP A 85 7.35 -1.14 15.21
N VAL A 86 7.85 -1.33 14.00
CA VAL A 86 7.07 -1.11 12.79
C VAL A 86 6.05 -2.24 12.68
N LYS A 87 4.75 -1.87 12.54
CA LYS A 87 3.66 -2.83 12.62
C LYS A 87 3.11 -3.20 11.27
N TRP A 88 2.66 -4.43 11.18
CA TRP A 88 1.83 -4.93 10.09
C TRP A 88 2.48 -4.76 8.73
N THR A 89 3.76 -5.13 8.65
CA THR A 89 4.55 -4.97 7.43
C THR A 89 4.28 -6.10 6.46
N GLN A 90 3.95 -5.75 5.23
CA GLN A 90 3.70 -6.69 4.16
C GLN A 90 4.57 -6.32 2.97
N TYR A 91 5.62 -7.09 2.76
CA TYR A 91 6.60 -6.81 1.71
C TYR A 91 6.09 -7.26 0.35
N PHE A 92 6.38 -6.46 -0.68
CA PHE A 92 6.00 -6.80 -2.05
C PHE A 92 7.17 -6.77 -3.04
N THR A 93 8.37 -6.44 -2.59
CA THR A 93 9.59 -6.63 -3.41
C THR A 93 10.69 -7.24 -2.56
N ASN A 94 11.67 -7.84 -3.22
CA ASN A 94 12.84 -8.37 -2.53
C ASN A 94 13.80 -7.27 -2.12
N GLU A 95 13.60 -6.06 -2.61
CA GLU A 95 14.42 -4.91 -2.22
C GLU A 95 13.95 -4.23 -0.95
N GLY A 96 12.82 -4.68 -0.39
CA GLY A 96 12.36 -4.14 0.87
C GLY A 96 11.19 -3.18 0.81
N HIS A 97 10.54 -3.05 -0.34
CA HIS A 97 9.33 -2.23 -0.41
C HIS A 97 8.17 -2.96 0.25
N ALA A 98 7.41 -2.26 1.06
CA ALA A 98 6.34 -2.87 1.85
C ALA A 98 5.21 -1.88 2.12
N LEU A 99 4.05 -2.45 2.46
CA LEU A 99 2.97 -1.73 3.12
C LEU A 99 3.21 -1.87 4.62
N HIS A 100 3.11 -0.79 5.39
CA HIS A 100 3.30 -0.90 6.84
C HIS A 100 2.71 0.29 7.59
N GLY A 101 2.51 0.14 8.90
CA GLY A 101 2.13 1.23 9.77
C GLY A 101 3.27 2.21 9.97
N ASN A 102 2.94 3.47 10.22
CA ASN A 102 3.93 4.51 10.40
C ASN A 102 3.50 5.42 11.54
N TYR A 103 3.77 4.99 12.76
CA TYR A 103 3.37 5.71 13.96
C TYR A 103 4.20 6.97 14.22
N TRP A 104 5.37 7.06 13.56
CA TRP A 104 6.29 8.18 13.81
C TRP A 104 6.06 9.36 12.86
N ARG A 105 5.10 9.24 11.96
CA ARG A 105 4.76 10.33 11.05
C ARG A 105 3.56 11.08 11.60
N ASP A 106 3.58 12.41 11.49
CA ASP A 106 2.43 13.23 11.83
C ASP A 106 1.23 12.76 11.01
N PRO A 107 0.11 12.39 11.65
CA PRO A 107 -1.06 11.89 10.92
C PRO A 107 -1.57 12.84 9.85
N GLU A 108 -1.37 14.15 10.01
CA GLU A 108 -1.84 15.12 9.03
C GLU A 108 -1.02 15.14 7.76
N LEU A 109 0.13 14.47 7.75
CA LEU A 109 0.99 14.42 6.56
C LEU A 109 0.69 13.24 5.65
N PHE A 110 -0.22 12.34 6.03
CA PHE A 110 -0.65 11.29 5.11
C PHE A 110 -1.46 11.93 3.99
N GLY A 111 -1.22 11.48 2.78
CA GLY A 111 -1.70 12.10 1.56
C GLY A 111 -0.58 12.78 0.81
N MET A 112 0.63 12.77 1.38
CA MET A 112 1.83 13.34 0.75
C MET A 112 2.96 12.32 0.80
N PRO A 113 3.83 12.31 -0.21
CA PRO A 113 4.99 11.42 -0.18
C PRO A 113 5.91 11.76 0.98
N GLY A 114 6.56 10.77 1.54
CA GLY A 114 7.46 11.02 2.67
C GLY A 114 8.26 9.81 3.12
N SER A 115 8.12 8.67 2.44
CA SER A 115 8.86 7.49 2.84
C SER A 115 10.10 7.28 1.97
N HIS A 116 10.81 6.20 2.22
CA HIS A 116 11.97 5.78 1.44
C HIS A 116 11.57 4.72 0.40
N GLY A 117 10.32 4.72 -0.02
CA GLY A 117 9.83 3.80 -1.05
C GLY A 117 8.72 2.87 -0.56
N CYS A 118 8.54 2.72 0.72
CA CYS A 118 7.43 1.95 1.26
C CYS A 118 6.13 2.74 1.17
N VAL A 119 5.03 2.02 1.26
CA VAL A 119 3.70 2.62 1.33
C VAL A 119 3.28 2.56 2.79
N SER A 120 3.25 3.70 3.46
CA SER A 120 2.96 3.75 4.89
C SER A 120 1.61 4.38 5.16
N MET A 121 1.07 4.09 6.33
CA MET A 121 -0.27 4.48 6.73
C MET A 121 -0.34 4.46 8.25
N LEU A 122 -1.48 4.84 8.81
CA LEU A 122 -1.69 4.72 10.24
C LEU A 122 -1.66 3.24 10.64
N ASP A 123 -1.25 2.95 11.87
CA ASP A 123 -1.12 1.57 12.33
C ASP A 123 -2.44 0.81 12.27
N ASP A 124 -3.56 1.45 12.60
CA ASP A 124 -4.85 0.78 12.54
C ASP A 124 -5.27 0.49 11.09
N GLN A 125 -4.90 1.35 10.16
CA GLN A 125 -5.16 1.11 8.74
C GLN A 125 -4.29 -0.04 8.22
N ALA A 126 -3.04 -0.08 8.64
CA ALA A 126 -2.14 -1.18 8.29
C ALA A 126 -2.66 -2.50 8.82
N PHE A 127 -3.28 -2.49 10.01
CA PHE A 127 -3.89 -3.68 10.57
C PHE A 127 -5.09 -4.15 9.76
N VAL A 128 -5.91 -3.22 9.27
CA VAL A 128 -7.03 -3.57 8.40
C VAL A 128 -6.51 -4.27 7.15
N LEU A 129 -5.45 -3.75 6.53
CA LEU A 129 -4.85 -4.40 5.36
C LEU A 129 -4.21 -5.74 5.72
N TRP A 130 -3.64 -5.84 6.91
CA TRP A 130 -3.06 -7.10 7.40
C TRP A 130 -4.11 -8.19 7.49
N GLN A 131 -5.31 -7.84 7.97
CA GLN A 131 -6.41 -8.79 8.06
C GLN A 131 -7.03 -9.09 6.69
N PHE A 132 -7.01 -8.11 5.80
CA PHE A 132 -7.58 -8.23 4.47
C PHE A 132 -6.71 -9.11 3.56
N ALA A 133 -5.40 -8.96 3.64
CA ALA A 133 -4.47 -9.57 2.70
C ALA A 133 -3.79 -10.81 3.30
N GLU A 134 -3.07 -11.52 2.45
CA GLU A 134 -2.24 -12.65 2.83
C GLU A 134 -1.10 -12.74 1.82
N ILE A 135 -0.17 -13.66 2.02
CA ILE A 135 0.89 -13.89 1.06
C ILE A 135 0.23 -14.31 -0.25
N GLY A 136 0.66 -13.67 -1.35
CA GLY A 136 0.07 -13.90 -2.66
C GLY A 136 -1.01 -12.90 -3.05
N THR A 137 -1.48 -12.08 -2.13
CA THR A 137 -2.47 -11.04 -2.47
C THR A 137 -1.87 -10.08 -3.50
N PRO A 138 -2.55 -9.86 -4.62
CA PRO A 138 -2.06 -8.94 -5.64
C PRO A 138 -2.08 -7.49 -5.20
N LEU A 139 -1.10 -6.73 -5.68
CA LEU A 139 -0.94 -5.32 -5.36
C LEU A 139 -0.55 -4.58 -6.62
N ARG A 140 -1.25 -3.48 -6.91
CA ARG A 140 -0.91 -2.62 -8.04
C ARG A 140 -0.47 -1.26 -7.53
N ILE A 141 0.70 -0.81 -7.97
CA ILE A 141 1.21 0.53 -7.71
C ILE A 141 1.14 1.29 -9.03
N ARG A 142 0.46 2.41 -9.05
CA ARG A 142 0.27 3.18 -10.28
C ARG A 142 0.17 4.67 -10.00
N ARG A 143 0.38 5.45 -11.03
CA ARG A 143 0.14 6.88 -11.02
C ARG A 143 -1.27 7.21 -11.44
#